data_95891b72933cffcf7d3579731a1e4e2d
#
_entry.id   95891b72933cffcf7d3579731a1e4e2d
#
_cell.length_a   1.000
_cell.length_b   1.000
_cell.length_c   1.000
_cell.angle_alpha   90.00
_cell.angle_beta   90.00
_cell.angle_gamma   90.00
#
_symmetry.space_group_name_H-M   'P 1'
#
loop_
_entity.id
_entity.type
_entity.pdbx_description
1 polymer ?
#
loop_
_entity_poly.entity_id
_entity_poly.type
_entity_poly.pdbx_seq_one_letter_code
_entity_poly.pdbx_strand_id
1 'polypeptide(L)'
;YEEAEALEAIYRENERVKKFGFTEGELERAKTNMLVGLESANKQKDKTTSEDYISEMQSNFLEGEPIVDFDYYYNFAKSVIPTITVEEVSALAKQYLNRKNMVIVVQGPSEGVKHITKEEAIAIMDKVENANLEPYKDQSAEAALITEDLKGSKIISTKKLPQFDAEEWVLENGAKVVFRKADYEKDQVQVASYSKGGTSLYDVDKLASAMVTDQFIGAYGLGDY
;
A
#
# COMPACT_ATOMS: atom_id res chain seq x y z
N TYR A 1 16.47 4.22 -19.07
CA TYR A 1 15.08 4.63 -18.79
C TYR A 1 14.18 3.97 -19.83
N GLU A 2 13.24 3.20 -19.38
CA GLU A 2 12.36 2.35 -20.21
C GLU A 2 10.93 2.94 -20.24
N GLU A 3 10.82 4.23 -20.59
CA GLU A 3 9.55 4.97 -20.56
C GLU A 3 8.49 4.34 -21.48
N ALA A 4 8.91 3.87 -22.65
CA ALA A 4 8.03 3.21 -23.60
C ALA A 4 7.44 1.91 -23.06
N GLU A 5 8.29 1.08 -22.42
CA GLU A 5 7.87 -0.18 -21.79
C GLU A 5 6.96 0.08 -20.58
N ALA A 6 7.31 1.09 -19.77
CA ALA A 6 6.48 1.49 -18.64
C ALA A 6 5.09 1.97 -19.09
N LEU A 7 5.03 2.83 -20.13
CA LEU A 7 3.76 3.26 -20.71
C LEU A 7 2.96 2.09 -21.27
N GLU A 8 3.61 1.19 -22.01
CA GLU A 8 2.95 -0.01 -22.55
C GLU A 8 2.37 -0.88 -21.44
N ALA A 9 3.13 -1.11 -20.36
CA ALA A 9 2.68 -1.92 -19.23
C ALA A 9 1.47 -1.29 -18.53
N ILE A 10 1.55 -0.01 -18.17
CA ILE A 10 0.44 0.71 -17.52
C ILE A 10 -0.79 0.73 -18.41
N TYR A 11 -0.63 1.06 -19.68
CA TYR A 11 -1.77 1.16 -20.60
C TYR A 11 -2.39 -0.22 -20.90
N ARG A 12 -1.58 -1.28 -20.89
CA ARG A 12 -2.03 -2.67 -21.01
C ARG A 12 -2.94 -3.08 -19.86
N GLU A 13 -2.60 -2.72 -18.63
CA GLU A 13 -3.45 -3.01 -17.47
C GLU A 13 -4.75 -2.20 -17.51
N ASN A 14 -4.69 -0.92 -17.91
CA ASN A 14 -5.90 -0.12 -18.10
C ASN A 14 -6.84 -0.73 -19.16
N GLU A 15 -6.32 -1.17 -20.30
CA GLU A 15 -7.11 -1.85 -21.33
C GLU A 15 -7.62 -3.23 -20.89
N ARG A 16 -6.87 -3.92 -20.03
CA ARG A 16 -7.33 -5.17 -19.41
C ARG A 16 -8.54 -4.94 -18.53
N VAL A 17 -8.46 -3.97 -17.61
CA VAL A 17 -9.61 -3.59 -16.75
C VAL A 17 -10.80 -3.12 -17.59
N LYS A 18 -10.58 -2.32 -18.62
CA LYS A 18 -11.63 -1.85 -19.51
C LYS A 18 -12.33 -3.01 -20.26
N LYS A 19 -11.57 -4.03 -20.70
CA LYS A 19 -12.11 -5.19 -21.44
C LYS A 19 -12.80 -6.19 -20.51
N PHE A 20 -12.22 -6.50 -19.38
CA PHE A 20 -12.61 -7.63 -18.53
C PHE A 20 -13.17 -7.23 -17.16
N GLY A 21 -12.97 -5.97 -16.73
CA GLY A 21 -13.34 -5.51 -15.39
C GLY A 21 -12.33 -5.93 -14.33
N PHE A 22 -12.73 -5.73 -13.08
CA PHE A 22 -12.02 -6.19 -11.90
C PHE A 22 -12.47 -7.60 -11.49
N THR A 23 -11.71 -8.25 -10.62
CA THR A 23 -12.07 -9.53 -10.00
C THR A 23 -12.75 -9.30 -8.64
N GLU A 24 -13.51 -10.30 -8.18
CA GLU A 24 -14.10 -10.30 -6.83
C GLU A 24 -13.01 -10.15 -5.76
N GLY A 25 -11.88 -10.86 -5.91
CA GLY A 25 -10.77 -10.78 -4.97
C GLY A 25 -10.15 -9.38 -4.84
N GLU A 26 -10.01 -8.65 -5.95
CA GLU A 26 -9.55 -7.26 -5.93
C GLU A 26 -10.54 -6.36 -5.20
N LEU A 27 -11.83 -6.50 -5.47
CA LEU A 27 -12.86 -5.70 -4.80
C LEU A 27 -12.93 -6.01 -3.30
N GLU A 28 -12.90 -7.26 -2.89
CA GLU A 28 -12.96 -7.63 -1.47
C GLU A 28 -11.73 -7.13 -0.69
N ARG A 29 -10.54 -7.16 -1.29
CA ARG A 29 -9.35 -6.55 -0.70
C ARG A 29 -9.50 -5.02 -0.55
N ALA A 30 -10.02 -4.36 -1.58
CA ALA A 30 -10.28 -2.92 -1.52
C ALA A 30 -11.30 -2.55 -0.43
N LYS A 31 -12.43 -3.27 -0.35
CA LYS A 31 -13.44 -3.10 0.71
C LYS A 31 -12.84 -3.29 2.10
N THR A 32 -12.07 -4.38 2.28
CA THR A 32 -11.42 -4.68 3.55
C THR A 32 -10.49 -3.55 3.97
N ASN A 33 -9.63 -3.07 3.06
CA ASN A 33 -8.71 -1.98 3.34
C ASN A 33 -9.45 -0.67 3.69
N MET A 34 -10.51 -0.35 2.96
CA MET A 34 -11.33 0.83 3.26
C MET A 34 -12.00 0.73 4.64
N LEU A 35 -12.59 -0.42 4.98
CA LEU A 35 -13.25 -0.62 6.27
C LEU A 35 -12.26 -0.60 7.42
N VAL A 36 -11.07 -1.19 7.27
CA VAL A 36 -9.99 -1.12 8.27
C VAL A 36 -9.52 0.32 8.46
N GLY A 37 -9.33 1.07 7.37
CA GLY A 37 -8.96 2.49 7.43
C GLY A 37 -10.00 3.33 8.15
N LEU A 38 -11.29 3.14 7.85
CA LEU A 38 -12.41 3.81 8.52
C LEU A 38 -12.50 3.47 10.00
N GLU A 39 -12.29 2.21 10.36
CA GLU A 39 -12.27 1.78 11.76
C GLU A 39 -11.13 2.45 12.54
N SER A 40 -9.93 2.51 11.93
CA SER A 40 -8.79 3.21 12.51
C SER A 40 -9.06 4.70 12.69
N ALA A 41 -9.61 5.36 11.68
CA ALA A 41 -9.98 6.78 11.74
C ALA A 41 -11.05 7.03 12.84
N ASN A 42 -12.05 6.14 12.96
CA ASN A 42 -13.07 6.25 14.00
C ASN A 42 -12.50 6.16 15.42
N LYS A 43 -11.51 5.30 15.63
CA LYS A 43 -10.82 5.19 16.93
C LYS A 43 -10.00 6.43 17.26
N GLN A 44 -9.56 7.16 16.27
CA GLN A 44 -8.71 8.35 16.42
C GLN A 44 -9.44 9.68 16.19
N LYS A 45 -10.75 9.68 16.03
CA LYS A 45 -11.52 10.89 15.68
C LYS A 45 -11.36 12.06 16.66
N ASP A 46 -11.06 11.78 17.93
CA ASP A 46 -10.78 12.80 18.94
C ASP A 46 -9.31 13.31 18.92
N LYS A 47 -8.50 12.80 18.00
CA LYS A 47 -7.12 13.24 17.73
C LYS A 47 -7.00 13.99 16.39
N THR A 48 -8.12 14.27 15.72
CA THR A 48 -8.15 15.05 14.47
C THR A 48 -7.45 16.40 14.65
N THR A 49 -6.58 16.74 13.73
CA THR A 49 -5.77 17.97 13.83
C THR A 49 -6.53 19.18 13.29
N SER A 50 -6.07 20.38 13.66
CA SER A 50 -6.63 21.61 13.07
C SER A 50 -6.41 21.69 11.57
N GLU A 51 -5.34 21.07 11.05
CA GLU A 51 -5.01 21.02 9.63
C GLU A 51 -6.02 20.17 8.85
N ASP A 52 -6.47 19.05 9.41
CA ASP A 52 -7.51 18.22 8.81
C ASP A 52 -8.83 18.99 8.67
N TYR A 53 -9.24 19.72 9.72
CA TYR A 53 -10.45 20.57 9.68
C TYR A 53 -10.31 21.71 8.65
N ILE A 54 -9.13 22.33 8.54
CA ILE A 54 -8.90 23.38 7.54
C ILE A 54 -9.01 22.81 6.13
N SER A 55 -8.45 21.61 5.89
CA SER A 55 -8.54 20.94 4.60
C SER A 55 -9.98 20.63 4.21
N GLU A 56 -10.79 20.16 5.15
CA GLU A 56 -12.22 19.91 4.92
C GLU A 56 -12.99 21.22 4.59
N MET A 57 -12.74 22.28 5.33
CA MET A 57 -13.33 23.59 5.06
C MET A 57 -12.89 24.16 3.71
N GLN A 58 -11.64 23.93 3.31
CA GLN A 58 -11.12 24.34 2.02
C GLN A 58 -11.80 23.61 0.87
N SER A 59 -11.94 22.28 0.97
CA SER A 59 -12.67 21.48 -0.05
C SER A 59 -14.14 21.89 -0.13
N ASN A 60 -14.78 22.17 1.00
CA ASN A 60 -16.14 22.70 1.01
C ASN A 60 -16.25 24.06 0.26
N PHE A 61 -15.32 24.98 0.53
CA PHE A 61 -15.34 26.32 -0.06
C PHE A 61 -15.02 26.31 -1.57
N LEU A 62 -14.01 25.52 -1.98
CA LEU A 62 -13.51 25.50 -3.36
C LEU A 62 -14.34 24.59 -4.27
N GLU A 63 -14.80 23.46 -3.76
CA GLU A 63 -15.38 22.39 -4.57
C GLU A 63 -16.84 22.12 -4.25
N GLY A 64 -17.37 22.75 -3.18
CA GLY A 64 -18.75 22.55 -2.74
C GLY A 64 -18.99 21.21 -2.04
N GLU A 65 -17.92 20.53 -1.60
CA GLU A 65 -18.05 19.28 -0.87
C GLU A 65 -18.78 19.48 0.47
N PRO A 66 -19.72 18.61 0.86
CA PRO A 66 -20.44 18.77 2.10
C PRO A 66 -19.52 18.45 3.29
N ILE A 67 -19.54 19.30 4.32
CA ILE A 67 -18.97 18.98 5.62
C ILE A 67 -19.98 18.12 6.37
N VAL A 68 -19.59 16.89 6.67
CA VAL A 68 -20.43 15.90 7.34
C VAL A 68 -19.82 15.49 8.68
N ASP A 69 -20.68 15.26 9.67
CA ASP A 69 -20.26 14.65 10.92
C ASP A 69 -19.58 13.29 10.68
N PHE A 70 -18.44 13.06 11.33
CA PHE A 70 -17.65 11.87 11.11
C PHE A 70 -18.40 10.57 11.48
N ASP A 71 -19.20 10.57 12.55
CA ASP A 71 -19.97 9.39 12.95
C ASP A 71 -21.06 9.06 11.91
N TYR A 72 -21.66 10.08 11.31
CA TYR A 72 -22.58 9.88 10.19
C TYR A 72 -21.86 9.25 8.99
N TYR A 73 -20.73 9.84 8.56
CA TYR A 73 -19.95 9.32 7.46
C TYR A 73 -19.47 7.88 7.67
N TYR A 74 -18.95 7.60 8.87
CA TYR A 74 -18.48 6.27 9.25
C TYR A 74 -19.60 5.22 9.16
N ASN A 75 -20.77 5.49 9.73
CA ASN A 75 -21.90 4.57 9.70
C ASN A 75 -22.45 4.39 8.28
N PHE A 76 -22.52 5.47 7.51
CA PHE A 76 -22.94 5.42 6.11
C PHE A 76 -21.97 4.54 5.29
N ALA A 77 -20.68 4.81 5.37
CA ALA A 77 -19.67 4.05 4.62
C ALA A 77 -19.67 2.57 5.00
N LYS A 78 -19.80 2.24 6.29
CA LYS A 78 -19.94 0.84 6.75
C LYS A 78 -21.16 0.14 6.19
N SER A 79 -22.23 0.86 5.94
CA SER A 79 -23.46 0.29 5.37
C SER A 79 -23.39 0.12 3.86
N VAL A 80 -22.68 1.01 3.17
CA VAL A 80 -22.64 1.06 1.69
C VAL A 80 -21.50 0.22 1.12
N ILE A 81 -20.27 0.30 1.68
CA ILE A 81 -19.10 -0.39 1.13
C ILE A 81 -19.36 -1.90 0.89
N PRO A 82 -19.96 -2.66 1.82
CA PRO A 82 -20.24 -4.08 1.59
C PRO A 82 -21.20 -4.35 0.43
N THR A 83 -22.06 -3.39 0.07
CA THR A 83 -23.08 -3.58 -0.99
C THR A 83 -22.55 -3.31 -2.39
N ILE A 84 -21.37 -2.70 -2.52
CA ILE A 84 -20.75 -2.41 -3.82
C ILE A 84 -20.43 -3.73 -4.53
N THR A 85 -20.77 -3.83 -5.82
CA THR A 85 -20.52 -5.03 -6.63
C THR A 85 -19.38 -4.85 -7.62
N VAL A 86 -18.79 -5.94 -8.06
CA VAL A 86 -17.74 -5.96 -9.09
C VAL A 86 -18.25 -5.38 -10.41
N GLU A 87 -19.52 -5.63 -10.75
CA GLU A 87 -20.15 -5.11 -11.96
C GLU A 87 -20.24 -3.58 -11.94
N GLU A 88 -20.63 -3.00 -10.80
CA GLU A 88 -20.72 -1.54 -10.63
C GLU A 88 -19.36 -0.89 -10.81
N VAL A 89 -18.33 -1.38 -10.11
CA VAL A 89 -16.97 -0.83 -10.17
C VAL A 89 -16.38 -1.00 -11.57
N SER A 90 -16.58 -2.16 -12.21
CA SER A 90 -16.10 -2.44 -13.56
C SER A 90 -16.81 -1.57 -14.62
N ALA A 91 -18.10 -1.31 -14.45
CA ALA A 91 -18.85 -0.40 -15.33
C ALA A 91 -18.32 1.04 -15.22
N LEU A 92 -18.03 1.51 -14.01
CA LEU A 92 -17.44 2.81 -13.78
C LEU A 92 -16.04 2.91 -14.41
N ALA A 93 -15.19 1.90 -14.23
CA ALA A 93 -13.87 1.87 -14.84
C ALA A 93 -13.93 2.00 -16.38
N LYS A 94 -14.85 1.31 -17.03
CA LYS A 94 -15.08 1.43 -18.48
C LYS A 94 -15.48 2.85 -18.91
N GLN A 95 -16.19 3.56 -18.07
CA GLN A 95 -16.61 4.94 -18.33
C GLN A 95 -15.43 5.93 -18.25
N TYR A 96 -14.51 5.71 -17.30
CA TYR A 96 -13.36 6.60 -17.09
C TYR A 96 -12.14 6.23 -17.94
N LEU A 97 -11.90 4.95 -18.21
CA LEU A 97 -10.75 4.47 -18.99
C LEU A 97 -10.99 4.66 -20.50
N ASN A 98 -10.90 5.90 -20.96
CA ASN A 98 -11.03 6.24 -22.37
C ASN A 98 -10.05 7.36 -22.75
N ARG A 99 -9.84 7.58 -24.07
CA ARG A 99 -8.89 8.61 -24.55
C ARG A 99 -9.41 10.06 -24.46
N LYS A 100 -10.66 10.27 -24.05
CA LYS A 100 -11.19 11.62 -23.89
C LYS A 100 -10.62 12.25 -22.64
N ASN A 101 -10.08 13.46 -22.77
CA ASN A 101 -9.44 14.19 -21.65
C ASN A 101 -8.27 13.44 -20.98
N MET A 102 -7.60 12.54 -21.73
CA MET A 102 -6.43 11.84 -21.24
C MET A 102 -5.21 12.76 -21.30
N VAL A 103 -4.43 12.78 -20.23
CA VAL A 103 -3.13 13.45 -20.15
C VAL A 103 -2.08 12.41 -19.79
N ILE A 104 -1.01 12.36 -20.57
CA ILE A 104 0.16 11.53 -20.28
C ILE A 104 1.29 12.47 -19.86
N VAL A 105 1.81 12.29 -18.66
CA VAL A 105 2.95 13.04 -18.15
C VAL A 105 4.13 12.11 -18.01
N VAL A 106 5.23 12.45 -18.66
CA VAL A 106 6.51 11.73 -18.55
C VAL A 106 7.49 12.66 -17.85
N GLN A 107 8.05 12.19 -16.74
CA GLN A 107 9.04 12.94 -15.96
C GLN A 107 10.35 12.15 -15.89
N GLY A 108 11.44 12.82 -16.18
CA GLY A 108 12.77 12.24 -16.14
C GLY A 108 13.88 13.30 -16.20
N PRO A 109 15.16 12.89 -16.20
CA PRO A 109 16.28 13.82 -16.34
C PRO A 109 16.19 14.61 -17.64
N SER A 110 16.46 15.92 -17.60
CA SER A 110 16.41 16.79 -18.77
C SER A 110 17.57 16.58 -19.75
N GLU A 111 18.64 15.93 -19.32
CA GLU A 111 19.85 15.71 -20.10
C GLU A 111 20.30 14.24 -20.09
N GLY A 112 20.88 13.80 -21.19
CA GLY A 112 21.46 12.45 -21.31
C GLY A 112 20.45 11.33 -21.54
N VAL A 113 19.14 11.64 -21.64
CA VAL A 113 18.07 10.66 -21.88
C VAL A 113 17.21 11.13 -23.06
N LYS A 114 16.87 10.21 -23.94
CA LYS A 114 15.85 10.44 -24.96
C LYS A 114 14.48 10.09 -24.37
N HIS A 115 13.62 11.08 -24.21
CA HIS A 115 12.26 10.86 -23.78
C HIS A 115 11.36 10.37 -24.92
N ILE A 116 10.31 9.63 -24.55
CA ILE A 116 9.27 9.19 -25.49
C ILE A 116 8.56 10.38 -26.11
N THR A 117 8.35 10.34 -27.41
CA THR A 117 7.60 11.36 -28.15
C THR A 117 6.09 11.11 -28.06
N LYS A 118 5.30 12.13 -28.39
CA LYS A 118 3.84 12.00 -28.49
C LYS A 118 3.42 10.91 -29.49
N GLU A 119 4.10 10.84 -30.63
CA GLU A 119 3.82 9.90 -31.70
C GLU A 119 4.14 8.46 -31.25
N GLU A 120 5.25 8.27 -30.56
CA GLU A 120 5.62 6.99 -29.98
C GLU A 120 4.61 6.56 -28.90
N ALA A 121 4.18 7.47 -28.02
CA ALA A 121 3.17 7.18 -27.03
C ALA A 121 1.82 6.75 -27.66
N ILE A 122 1.36 7.46 -28.69
CA ILE A 122 0.14 7.10 -29.42
C ILE A 122 0.28 5.71 -30.08
N ALA A 123 1.41 5.44 -30.71
CA ALA A 123 1.66 4.14 -31.35
C ALA A 123 1.62 2.98 -30.34
N ILE A 124 2.17 3.19 -29.14
CA ILE A 124 2.09 2.20 -28.04
C ILE A 124 0.65 1.96 -27.63
N MET A 125 -0.11 3.01 -27.43
CA MET A 125 -1.52 2.89 -27.07
C MET A 125 -2.34 2.14 -28.13
N ASP A 126 -2.12 2.46 -29.41
CA ASP A 126 -2.78 1.79 -30.54
C ASP A 126 -2.39 0.30 -30.60
N LYS A 127 -1.12 -0.03 -30.38
CA LYS A 127 -0.63 -1.40 -30.28
C LYS A 127 -1.35 -2.17 -29.19
N VAL A 128 -1.49 -1.59 -27.99
CA VAL A 128 -2.11 -2.24 -26.84
C VAL A 128 -3.61 -2.44 -27.03
N GLU A 129 -4.34 -1.44 -27.56
CA GLU A 129 -5.78 -1.56 -27.84
C GLU A 129 -6.10 -2.70 -28.81
N ASN A 130 -5.21 -2.92 -29.80
CA ASN A 130 -5.34 -4.00 -30.77
C ASN A 130 -4.76 -5.35 -30.29
N ALA A 131 -4.15 -5.38 -29.09
CA ALA A 131 -3.58 -6.60 -28.54
C ALA A 131 -4.67 -7.58 -28.07
N ASN A 132 -4.38 -8.88 -28.24
CA ASN A 132 -5.18 -9.92 -27.59
C ASN A 132 -4.80 -10.00 -26.11
N LEU A 133 -5.57 -9.36 -25.26
CA LEU A 133 -5.35 -9.38 -23.81
C LEU A 133 -6.17 -10.49 -23.16
N GLU A 134 -5.60 -11.13 -22.15
CA GLU A 134 -6.30 -12.09 -21.31
C GLU A 134 -6.81 -11.41 -20.02
N PRO A 135 -7.90 -11.92 -19.41
CA PRO A 135 -8.34 -11.47 -18.10
C PRO A 135 -7.23 -11.56 -17.06
N TYR A 136 -7.25 -10.66 -16.10
CA TYR A 136 -6.35 -10.76 -14.94
C TYR A 136 -6.65 -12.04 -14.15
N LYS A 137 -5.60 -12.76 -13.81
CA LYS A 137 -5.69 -13.93 -12.91
C LYS A 137 -5.26 -13.48 -11.53
N ASP A 138 -6.20 -13.43 -10.62
CA ASP A 138 -5.90 -13.09 -9.23
C ASP A 138 -4.99 -14.19 -8.64
N GLN A 139 -3.77 -13.78 -8.28
CA GLN A 139 -2.76 -14.66 -7.68
C GLN A 139 -2.67 -14.42 -6.16
N SER A 140 -3.75 -13.92 -5.54
CA SER A 140 -3.76 -13.77 -4.10
C SER A 140 -3.46 -15.11 -3.44
N ALA A 141 -2.41 -15.12 -2.62
CA ALA A 141 -2.04 -16.32 -1.89
C ALA A 141 -3.14 -16.66 -0.88
N GLU A 142 -3.77 -17.81 -1.02
CA GLU A 142 -4.80 -18.30 -0.10
C GLU A 142 -4.20 -18.88 1.18
N ALA A 143 -2.91 -19.22 1.18
CA ALA A 143 -2.23 -19.82 2.31
C ALA A 143 -1.71 -18.76 3.30
N ALA A 144 -1.75 -19.06 4.58
CA ALA A 144 -1.13 -18.20 5.58
C ALA A 144 0.39 -18.23 5.45
N LEU A 145 1.04 -17.05 5.48
CA LEU A 145 2.51 -16.93 5.41
C LEU A 145 3.22 -17.75 6.48
N ILE A 146 2.61 -17.86 7.65
CA ILE A 146 3.09 -18.69 8.77
C ILE A 146 2.07 -19.80 9.00
N THR A 147 2.45 -21.03 8.70
CA THR A 147 1.60 -22.23 8.83
C THR A 147 1.82 -22.96 10.15
N GLU A 148 2.86 -22.59 10.90
CA GLU A 148 3.18 -23.21 12.18
C GLU A 148 2.63 -22.40 13.35
N ASP A 149 2.16 -23.09 14.40
CA ASP A 149 1.76 -22.45 15.64
C ASP A 149 3.00 -21.84 16.34
N LEU A 150 3.11 -20.51 16.30
CA LEU A 150 4.19 -19.81 16.98
C LEU A 150 4.00 -19.87 18.49
N LYS A 151 4.94 -20.50 19.17
CA LYS A 151 4.99 -20.50 20.63
C LYS A 151 5.71 -19.25 21.13
N GLY A 152 5.01 -18.45 21.93
CA GLY A 152 5.61 -17.29 22.58
C GLY A 152 6.76 -17.70 23.51
N SER A 153 7.82 -16.89 23.55
CA SER A 153 8.94 -17.08 24.50
C SER A 153 8.62 -16.42 25.83
N LYS A 154 8.98 -17.06 26.93
CA LYS A 154 8.72 -16.54 28.29
C LYS A 154 9.65 -15.38 28.62
N ILE A 155 9.14 -14.41 29.38
CA ILE A 155 9.97 -13.35 29.99
C ILE A 155 10.68 -13.95 31.19
N ILE A 156 12.02 -13.95 31.15
CA ILE A 156 12.87 -14.48 32.25
C ILE A 156 13.48 -13.36 33.12
N SER A 157 13.47 -12.12 32.63
CA SER A 157 13.95 -10.96 33.39
C SER A 157 13.21 -9.70 32.96
N THR A 158 12.93 -8.82 33.93
CA THR A 158 12.34 -7.50 33.70
C THR A 158 13.17 -6.44 34.44
N LYS A 159 13.52 -5.36 33.72
CA LYS A 159 14.25 -4.21 34.26
C LYS A 159 13.51 -2.93 33.91
N LYS A 160 13.22 -2.09 34.91
CA LYS A 160 12.65 -0.76 34.66
C LYS A 160 13.70 0.21 34.10
N LEU A 161 13.30 1.01 33.14
CA LEU A 161 14.09 2.09 32.55
C LEU A 161 13.37 3.44 32.77
N PRO A 162 13.46 4.01 34.00
CA PRO A 162 12.65 5.16 34.39
C PRO A 162 12.89 6.39 33.52
N GLN A 163 14.13 6.57 33.01
CA GLN A 163 14.48 7.69 32.14
C GLN A 163 13.74 7.72 30.78
N PHE A 164 13.18 6.57 30.38
CA PHE A 164 12.43 6.42 29.11
C PHE A 164 10.96 6.06 29.34
N ASP A 165 10.54 5.98 30.60
CA ASP A 165 9.22 5.44 30.95
C ASP A 165 8.93 4.08 30.29
N ALA A 166 9.92 3.18 30.37
CA ALA A 166 9.93 1.91 29.67
C ALA A 166 10.38 0.75 30.57
N GLU A 167 10.18 -0.46 30.08
CA GLU A 167 10.67 -1.68 30.68
C GLU A 167 11.50 -2.47 29.65
N GLU A 168 12.64 -3.01 30.08
CA GLU A 168 13.41 -4.00 29.32
C GLU A 168 13.03 -5.39 29.79
N TRP A 169 12.61 -6.25 28.87
CA TRP A 169 12.37 -7.67 29.10
C TRP A 169 13.44 -8.50 28.40
N VAL A 170 13.92 -9.52 29.07
CA VAL A 170 14.76 -10.55 28.43
C VAL A 170 13.89 -11.80 28.29
N LEU A 171 13.82 -12.31 27.06
CA LEU A 171 13.07 -13.52 26.74
C LEU A 171 13.96 -14.77 26.88
N GLU A 172 13.35 -15.92 27.10
CA GLU A 172 14.03 -17.21 27.25
C GLU A 172 14.91 -17.58 26.04
N ASN A 173 14.51 -17.12 24.82
CA ASN A 173 15.30 -17.28 23.59
C ASN A 173 16.45 -16.27 23.45
N GLY A 174 16.72 -15.45 24.47
CA GLY A 174 17.77 -14.43 24.47
C GLY A 174 17.40 -13.09 23.84
N ALA A 175 16.22 -12.95 23.23
CA ALA A 175 15.78 -11.67 22.68
C ALA A 175 15.55 -10.65 23.81
N LYS A 176 15.88 -9.39 23.53
CA LYS A 176 15.60 -8.26 24.42
C LYS A 176 14.48 -7.41 23.81
N VAL A 177 13.49 -7.10 24.60
CA VAL A 177 12.36 -6.26 24.22
C VAL A 177 12.36 -5.02 25.11
N VAL A 178 12.36 -3.84 24.53
CA VAL A 178 12.11 -2.60 25.26
C VAL A 178 10.67 -2.21 24.99
N PHE A 179 9.85 -2.28 26.01
CA PHE A 179 8.42 -1.97 25.93
C PHE A 179 8.14 -0.61 26.59
N ARG A 180 7.45 0.24 25.87
CA ARG A 180 6.92 1.51 26.38
C ARG A 180 5.45 1.63 26.04
N LYS A 181 4.61 1.86 27.05
CA LYS A 181 3.22 2.23 26.82
C LYS A 181 3.15 3.73 26.51
N ALA A 182 2.49 4.07 25.43
CA ALA A 182 2.23 5.44 25.01
C ALA A 182 0.76 5.59 24.59
N ASP A 183 0.26 6.82 24.61
CA ASP A 183 -1.12 7.17 24.23
C ASP A 183 -1.16 8.15 23.04
N TYR A 184 -0.10 8.17 22.25
CA TYR A 184 0.01 9.05 21.07
C TYR A 184 -1.03 8.67 20.01
N GLU A 185 -1.24 7.36 19.85
CA GLU A 185 -2.20 6.80 18.92
C GLU A 185 -3.00 5.70 19.61
N LYS A 186 -4.30 5.62 19.31
CA LYS A 186 -5.17 4.60 19.88
C LYS A 186 -5.05 3.30 19.10
N ASP A 187 -5.03 2.18 19.82
CA ASP A 187 -5.03 0.82 19.29
C ASP A 187 -3.90 0.53 18.28
N GLN A 188 -2.80 1.24 18.38
CA GLN A 188 -1.60 0.97 17.61
C GLN A 188 -0.50 0.35 18.46
N VAL A 189 0.20 -0.60 17.85
CA VAL A 189 1.44 -1.17 18.38
C VAL A 189 2.51 -0.96 17.34
N GLN A 190 3.49 -0.10 17.65
CA GLN A 190 4.66 0.08 16.80
C GLN A 190 5.75 -0.88 17.24
N VAL A 191 6.24 -1.70 16.32
CA VAL A 191 7.31 -2.66 16.55
C VAL A 191 8.49 -2.32 15.65
N ALA A 192 9.65 -2.12 16.26
CA ALA A 192 10.92 -2.01 15.56
C ALA A 192 11.87 -3.09 16.08
N SER A 193 12.59 -3.76 15.21
CA SER A 193 13.57 -4.75 15.59
C SER A 193 14.96 -4.36 15.07
N TYR A 194 15.96 -4.66 15.88
CA TYR A 194 17.37 -4.48 15.54
C TYR A 194 18.13 -5.76 15.83
N SER A 195 18.82 -6.26 14.82
CA SER A 195 19.73 -7.39 14.94
C SER A 195 21.14 -6.97 14.56
N LYS A 196 22.12 -7.39 15.37
CA LYS A 196 23.53 -7.17 15.05
C LYS A 196 23.96 -8.08 13.91
N GLY A 197 24.84 -7.58 13.05
CA GLY A 197 25.34 -8.32 11.90
C GLY A 197 25.10 -7.57 10.60
N GLY A 198 24.11 -7.98 9.82
CA GLY A 198 23.84 -7.39 8.52
C GLY A 198 25.05 -7.51 7.58
N THR A 199 25.37 -6.47 6.85
CA THR A 199 26.48 -6.46 5.88
C THR A 199 27.85 -6.74 6.48
N SER A 200 28.05 -6.51 7.80
CA SER A 200 29.32 -6.81 8.49
C SER A 200 29.64 -8.30 8.62
N LEU A 201 28.69 -9.17 8.31
CA LEU A 201 28.88 -10.63 8.30
C LEU A 201 29.48 -11.16 7.00
N TYR A 202 29.61 -10.31 5.99
CA TYR A 202 30.10 -10.69 4.67
C TYR A 202 31.49 -10.15 4.40
N ASP A 203 32.29 -10.92 3.65
CA ASP A 203 33.60 -10.50 3.17
C ASP A 203 33.45 -9.33 2.16
N VAL A 204 34.53 -8.59 1.96
CA VAL A 204 34.54 -7.38 1.12
C VAL A 204 34.11 -7.65 -0.33
N ASP A 205 34.42 -8.82 -0.87
CA ASP A 205 34.05 -9.25 -2.20
C ASP A 205 32.53 -9.44 -2.40
N LYS A 206 31.79 -9.70 -1.30
CA LYS A 206 30.32 -9.87 -1.28
C LYS A 206 29.58 -8.65 -0.73
N LEU A 207 30.30 -7.65 -0.24
CA LEU A 207 29.72 -6.51 0.44
C LEU A 207 28.73 -5.74 -0.45
N ALA A 208 29.09 -5.52 -1.72
CA ALA A 208 28.21 -4.81 -2.65
C ALA A 208 26.84 -5.51 -2.85
N SER A 209 26.88 -6.84 -3.00
CA SER A 209 25.65 -7.64 -3.10
C SER A 209 24.82 -7.61 -1.80
N ALA A 210 25.49 -7.70 -0.64
CA ALA A 210 24.83 -7.64 0.64
C ALA A 210 24.18 -6.28 0.91
N MET A 211 24.77 -5.17 0.45
CA MET A 211 24.24 -3.81 0.63
C MET A 211 22.98 -3.51 -0.21
N VAL A 212 22.75 -4.25 -1.29
CA VAL A 212 21.58 -4.04 -2.15
C VAL A 212 20.49 -5.11 -1.96
N THR A 213 20.72 -6.09 -1.08
CA THR A 213 19.79 -7.21 -0.89
C THR A 213 18.40 -6.75 -0.44
N ASP A 214 18.32 -5.74 0.42
CA ASP A 214 17.06 -5.19 0.92
C ASP A 214 16.19 -4.58 -0.19
N GLN A 215 16.81 -4.05 -1.24
CA GLN A 215 16.09 -3.48 -2.38
C GLN A 215 15.38 -4.56 -3.23
N PHE A 216 15.87 -5.80 -3.17
CA PHE A 216 15.32 -6.91 -3.95
C PHE A 216 14.31 -7.77 -3.20
N ILE A 217 14.27 -7.71 -1.88
CA ILE A 217 13.36 -8.53 -1.06
C ILE A 217 11.90 -8.35 -1.49
N GLY A 218 11.48 -7.10 -1.75
CA GLY A 218 10.13 -6.80 -2.22
C GLY A 218 9.79 -7.33 -3.62
N ALA A 219 10.81 -7.61 -4.45
CA ALA A 219 10.63 -8.12 -5.81
C ALA A 219 10.64 -9.66 -5.88
N TYR A 220 11.34 -10.29 -4.95
CA TYR A 220 11.46 -11.76 -4.92
C TYR A 220 10.34 -12.44 -4.12
N GLY A 221 9.60 -11.67 -3.32
CA GLY A 221 8.59 -12.23 -2.46
C GLY A 221 9.16 -12.98 -1.25
N LEU A 222 8.31 -13.67 -0.53
CA LEU A 222 8.64 -14.45 0.65
C LEU A 222 8.04 -15.85 0.52
N GLY A 223 8.88 -16.88 0.40
CA GLY A 223 8.42 -18.24 0.14
C GLY A 223 7.74 -18.36 -1.23
N ASP A 224 6.50 -18.78 -1.24
CA ASP A 224 5.67 -18.93 -2.45
C ASP A 224 4.85 -17.66 -2.76
N TYR A 225 5.13 -16.54 -2.08
CA TYR A 225 4.40 -15.26 -2.18
C TYR A 225 5.21 -14.23 -2.95
#